data_ceb9203356c50f5a3c407e4c67133a3c
#
_entry.id   ceb9203356c50f5a3c407e4c67133a3c
#
_cell.length_a   1.000
_cell.length_b   1.000
_cell.length_c   1.000
_cell.angle_alpha   90.00
_cell.angle_beta   90.00
_cell.angle_gamma   90.00
#
_symmetry.space_group_name_H-M   'P 1'
#
loop_
_entity.id
_entity.type
_entity.pdbx_description
1 polymer ?
#
loop_
_entity_poly.entity_id
_entity_poly.type
_entity_poly.pdbx_seq_one_letter_code
_entity_poly.pdbx_strand_id
1 'polypeptide(L)'
;MTENFQFTLKKTDAGARLGEVSMPRGAIRTPAFMPVGTVGTVKAMYLDQVRESGADIILGNTYHLMLRPTAERVARLGGLHKLIRWEHPILTDSGGFQVMSLSGLRKLDEQGVTFKSHVDGSLHHMSPERSIEIQGLLGSDIQMQLDECVALPAEPREIERAMEMSLRWAERCKVAFGIQPGKAMFGIVQGGDIPALRVRSAQALTELDLKGYAVGGLAVGEPQAVMLKILEETLPVLPTEKPRYLMGVGTPDDILKSVARGIDMFDCVMPTRSGRHGLAFTRRGKVNIRNARHAEDMRPLDEQSNCAASRDYSRAYLHHLVRSNEALGGMLLSWNNLAYYQELMQGIRKAITEGRFADFMAETQEEWARGDLEPV
;
A
#
# COMPACT_ATOMS: atom_id res chain seq x y z
N MET A 1 -4.13 -19.14 17.25
CA MET A 1 -3.89 -17.71 16.88
C MET A 1 -3.03 -17.12 17.98
N THR A 2 -1.97 -16.40 17.64
CA THR A 2 -1.09 -15.75 18.62
C THR A 2 -1.80 -14.54 19.21
N GLU A 3 -1.73 -14.38 20.54
CA GLU A 3 -2.29 -13.20 21.22
C GLU A 3 -1.48 -11.91 20.95
N ASN A 4 -0.28 -12.05 20.38
CA ASN A 4 0.65 -10.95 20.16
C ASN A 4 0.98 -10.76 18.66
N PHE A 5 1.31 -9.52 18.28
CA PHE A 5 1.91 -9.22 16.99
C PHE A 5 3.34 -9.80 16.92
N GLN A 6 3.61 -10.63 15.90
CA GLN A 6 4.92 -11.23 15.67
C GLN A 6 5.22 -11.31 14.18
N PHE A 7 6.43 -10.91 13.79
CA PHE A 7 6.96 -11.17 12.46
C PHE A 7 7.96 -12.34 12.50
N THR A 8 7.82 -13.27 11.59
CA THR A 8 8.74 -14.41 11.43
C THR A 8 9.30 -14.42 10.02
N LEU A 9 10.59 -14.17 9.88
CA LEU A 9 11.32 -14.35 8.62
C LEU A 9 11.55 -15.84 8.43
N LYS A 10 11.00 -16.44 7.35
CA LYS A 10 11.05 -17.89 7.07
C LYS A 10 12.20 -18.27 6.14
N LYS A 11 12.46 -17.42 5.12
CA LYS A 11 13.51 -17.66 4.11
C LYS A 11 13.91 -16.36 3.43
N THR A 12 15.12 -16.34 2.90
CA THR A 12 15.62 -15.30 1.99
C THR A 12 16.16 -15.94 0.72
N ASP A 13 15.99 -15.27 -0.42
CA ASP A 13 16.50 -15.70 -1.71
C ASP A 13 16.80 -14.49 -2.60
N ALA A 14 18.03 -14.32 -3.05
CA ALA A 14 18.49 -13.20 -3.86
C ALA A 14 18.04 -11.80 -3.32
N GLY A 15 18.11 -11.62 -2.01
CA GLY A 15 17.67 -10.38 -1.33
C GLY A 15 16.18 -10.32 -0.98
N ALA A 16 15.34 -11.08 -1.67
CA ALA A 16 13.92 -11.19 -1.37
C ALA A 16 13.68 -11.95 -0.06
N ARG A 17 12.63 -11.58 0.67
CA ARG A 17 12.32 -12.10 2.00
C ARG A 17 10.95 -12.77 2.00
N LEU A 18 10.89 -14.01 2.47
CA LEU A 18 9.63 -14.72 2.73
C LEU A 18 9.40 -14.75 4.24
N GLY A 19 8.25 -14.25 4.66
CA GLY A 19 7.92 -14.21 6.07
C GLY A 19 6.42 -14.27 6.33
N GLU A 20 6.08 -14.04 7.60
CA GLU A 20 4.70 -13.99 8.05
C GLU A 20 4.57 -13.04 9.23
N VAL A 21 3.59 -12.15 9.17
CA VAL A 21 3.13 -11.38 10.33
C VAL A 21 1.94 -12.12 10.94
N SER A 22 2.06 -12.56 12.17
CA SER A 22 0.98 -13.22 12.92
C SER A 22 0.37 -12.23 13.93
N MET A 23 -0.97 -12.20 14.03
CA MET A 23 -1.70 -11.36 14.98
C MET A 23 -3.08 -11.98 15.28
N PRO A 24 -3.84 -11.45 16.26
CA PRO A 24 -5.13 -12.05 16.66
C PRO A 24 -6.15 -12.18 15.53
N ARG A 25 -6.13 -11.30 14.53
CA ARG A 25 -7.06 -11.33 13.38
C ARG A 25 -6.59 -12.19 12.21
N GLY A 26 -5.48 -12.88 12.34
CA GLY A 26 -4.96 -13.76 11.30
C GLY A 26 -3.50 -13.47 10.96
N ALA A 27 -3.02 -14.12 9.92
CA ALA A 27 -1.66 -14.00 9.44
C ALA A 27 -1.61 -13.23 8.12
N ILE A 28 -0.54 -12.47 7.94
CA ILE A 28 -0.20 -11.81 6.68
C ILE A 28 1.01 -12.51 6.10
N ARG A 29 0.83 -13.16 4.97
CA ARG A 29 1.93 -13.81 4.23
C ARG A 29 2.73 -12.75 3.49
N THR A 30 4.01 -12.63 3.78
CA THR A 30 4.89 -11.66 3.10
C THR A 30 5.81 -12.32 2.07
N PRO A 31 6.15 -11.65 0.95
CA PRO A 31 5.67 -10.33 0.54
C PRO A 31 4.17 -10.24 0.35
N ALA A 32 3.59 -9.09 0.75
CA ALA A 32 2.14 -8.85 0.73
C ALA A 32 1.78 -7.54 0.02
N PHE A 33 0.70 -7.55 -0.74
CA PHE A 33 0.09 -6.33 -1.29
C PHE A 33 -1.24 -6.04 -0.60
N MET A 34 -1.38 -4.83 -0.06
CA MET A 34 -2.56 -4.35 0.66
C MET A 34 -3.46 -3.55 -0.27
N PRO A 35 -4.65 -4.04 -0.62
CA PRO A 35 -5.64 -3.23 -1.33
C PRO A 35 -6.05 -2.00 -0.51
N VAL A 36 -6.17 -0.84 -1.19
CA VAL A 36 -6.51 0.43 -0.51
C VAL A 36 -8.00 0.61 -0.40
N GLY A 37 -8.50 0.59 0.83
CA GLY A 37 -9.89 0.86 1.21
C GLY A 37 -10.10 2.28 1.73
N THR A 38 -9.97 3.31 0.88
CA THR A 38 -9.89 4.74 1.21
C THR A 38 -10.95 5.21 2.23
N VAL A 39 -12.21 4.86 2.00
CA VAL A 39 -13.34 5.23 2.87
C VAL A 39 -14.03 3.99 3.45
N GLY A 40 -13.24 2.97 3.78
CA GLY A 40 -13.76 1.67 4.21
C GLY A 40 -14.26 0.79 3.07
N THR A 41 -13.84 1.10 1.82
CA THR A 41 -14.15 0.26 0.66
C THR A 41 -12.99 0.28 -0.33
N VAL A 42 -12.64 -0.88 -0.87
CA VAL A 42 -11.78 -1.00 -2.04
C VAL A 42 -12.64 -0.58 -3.25
N LYS A 43 -12.26 0.53 -3.90
CA LYS A 43 -13.10 1.18 -4.91
C LYS A 43 -13.49 0.25 -6.05
N ALA A 44 -14.79 0.24 -6.38
CA ALA A 44 -15.41 -0.55 -7.44
C ALA A 44 -15.32 -2.08 -7.24
N MET A 45 -15.22 -2.54 -5.98
CA MET A 45 -15.18 -3.97 -5.66
C MET A 45 -16.04 -4.29 -4.43
N TYR A 46 -16.64 -5.46 -4.44
CA TYR A 46 -17.18 -6.08 -3.23
C TYR A 46 -16.04 -6.64 -2.38
N LEU A 47 -16.17 -6.61 -1.06
CA LEU A 47 -15.12 -7.13 -0.16
C LEU A 47 -14.93 -8.65 -0.28
N ASP A 48 -15.95 -9.38 -0.68
CA ASP A 48 -15.83 -10.81 -0.96
C ASP A 48 -14.85 -11.05 -2.13
N GLN A 49 -14.93 -10.24 -3.21
CA GLN A 49 -13.97 -10.30 -4.31
C GLN A 49 -12.53 -9.95 -3.88
N VAL A 50 -12.39 -8.98 -2.96
CA VAL A 50 -11.07 -8.63 -2.39
C VAL A 50 -10.50 -9.81 -1.60
N ARG A 51 -11.34 -10.50 -0.81
CA ARG A 51 -10.94 -11.70 -0.06
C ARG A 51 -10.58 -12.86 -0.99
N GLU A 52 -11.43 -13.13 -1.98
CA GLU A 52 -11.22 -14.18 -2.98
C GLU A 52 -9.97 -13.98 -3.82
N SER A 53 -9.54 -12.72 -4.03
CA SER A 53 -8.27 -12.43 -4.70
C SER A 53 -7.04 -12.89 -3.89
N GLY A 54 -7.21 -13.22 -2.60
CA GLY A 54 -6.14 -13.70 -1.72
C GLY A 54 -5.46 -12.63 -0.89
N ALA A 55 -6.09 -11.45 -0.73
CA ALA A 55 -5.58 -10.40 0.14
C ALA A 55 -5.73 -10.78 1.62
N ASP A 56 -4.61 -10.79 2.36
CA ASP A 56 -4.58 -11.09 3.79
C ASP A 56 -4.88 -9.87 4.66
N ILE A 57 -4.72 -8.67 4.12
CA ILE A 57 -4.84 -7.37 4.80
C ILE A 57 -5.30 -6.30 3.83
N ILE A 58 -6.02 -5.30 4.32
CA ILE A 58 -6.35 -4.08 3.57
C ILE A 58 -5.83 -2.84 4.29
N LEU A 59 -5.71 -1.73 3.54
CA LEU A 59 -5.34 -0.43 4.10
C LEU A 59 -6.56 0.49 4.14
N GLY A 60 -6.80 1.14 5.29
CA GLY A 60 -7.77 2.21 5.47
C GLY A 60 -7.09 3.58 5.57
N ASN A 61 -7.72 4.64 5.02
CA ASN A 61 -7.15 5.97 5.11
C ASN A 61 -7.73 6.77 6.28
N THR A 62 -6.90 7.08 7.25
CA THR A 62 -7.24 7.83 8.46
C THR A 62 -7.84 9.19 8.16
N TYR A 63 -7.23 9.97 7.26
CA TYR A 63 -7.73 11.28 6.87
C TYR A 63 -9.16 11.25 6.34
N HIS A 64 -9.46 10.34 5.43
CA HIS A 64 -10.80 10.24 4.85
C HIS A 64 -11.84 9.76 5.86
N LEU A 65 -11.49 8.76 6.67
CA LEU A 65 -12.39 8.15 7.64
C LEU A 65 -12.67 9.06 8.84
N MET A 66 -11.71 9.91 9.26
CA MET A 66 -11.95 10.90 10.31
C MET A 66 -12.90 12.01 9.86
N LEU A 67 -12.87 12.39 8.59
CA LEU A 67 -13.78 13.40 8.04
C LEU A 67 -15.18 12.81 7.81
N ARG A 68 -15.23 11.59 7.26
CA ARG A 68 -16.50 10.93 6.94
C ARG A 68 -16.32 9.40 6.93
N PRO A 69 -17.05 8.65 7.79
CA PRO A 69 -18.20 9.06 8.61
C PRO A 69 -17.83 9.65 9.99
N THR A 70 -16.61 9.88 10.33
CA THR A 70 -15.90 10.23 11.56
C THR A 70 -15.42 9.01 12.34
N ALA A 71 -14.24 9.10 12.94
CA ALA A 71 -13.64 8.00 13.68
C ALA A 71 -14.51 7.60 14.91
N GLU A 72 -15.08 8.59 15.61
CA GLU A 72 -15.97 8.38 16.75
C GLU A 72 -17.25 7.63 16.35
N ARG A 73 -17.79 7.91 15.16
CA ARG A 73 -18.96 7.16 14.64
C ARG A 73 -18.57 5.73 14.31
N VAL A 74 -17.44 5.52 13.66
CA VAL A 74 -16.91 4.17 13.37
C VAL A 74 -16.74 3.37 14.66
N ALA A 75 -16.15 3.97 15.70
CA ALA A 75 -15.98 3.34 17.00
C ALA A 75 -17.32 2.91 17.63
N ARG A 76 -18.33 3.80 17.63
CA ARG A 76 -19.68 3.47 18.13
C ARG A 76 -20.36 2.35 17.37
N LEU A 77 -20.03 2.15 16.09
CA LEU A 77 -20.54 1.07 15.24
C LEU A 77 -19.74 -0.24 15.39
N GLY A 78 -18.74 -0.26 16.27
CA GLY A 78 -17.95 -1.45 16.60
C GLY A 78 -16.63 -1.57 15.83
N GLY A 79 -16.13 -0.44 15.32
CA GLY A 79 -14.88 -0.35 14.57
C GLY A 79 -15.04 -0.62 13.07
N LEU A 80 -13.96 -0.37 12.34
CA LEU A 80 -13.95 -0.48 10.88
C LEU A 80 -14.23 -1.92 10.41
N HIS A 81 -13.66 -2.91 11.05
CA HIS A 81 -13.88 -4.33 10.74
C HIS A 81 -15.37 -4.70 10.69
N LYS A 82 -16.11 -4.32 11.75
CA LYS A 82 -17.54 -4.62 11.84
C LYS A 82 -18.34 -3.80 10.81
N LEU A 83 -17.99 -2.53 10.66
CA LEU A 83 -18.67 -1.61 9.75
C LEU A 83 -18.63 -2.12 8.30
N ILE A 84 -17.47 -2.62 7.87
CA ILE A 84 -17.27 -3.05 6.47
C ILE A 84 -17.33 -4.57 6.27
N ARG A 85 -17.53 -5.36 7.36
CA ARG A 85 -17.55 -6.83 7.31
C ARG A 85 -16.22 -7.44 6.83
N TRP A 86 -15.10 -6.87 7.28
CA TRP A 86 -13.77 -7.38 7.02
C TRP A 86 -13.18 -7.98 8.29
N GLU A 87 -12.94 -9.30 8.31
CA GLU A 87 -12.52 -10.01 9.52
C GLU A 87 -10.99 -10.17 9.64
N HIS A 88 -10.26 -9.90 8.55
CA HIS A 88 -8.81 -9.96 8.49
C HIS A 88 -8.14 -8.66 8.98
N PRO A 89 -6.80 -8.63 9.11
CA PRO A 89 -6.08 -7.43 9.52
C PRO A 89 -6.41 -6.18 8.68
N ILE A 90 -6.36 -5.03 9.36
CA ILE A 90 -6.43 -3.69 8.75
C ILE A 90 -5.23 -2.88 9.21
N LEU A 91 -4.47 -2.32 8.25
CA LEU A 91 -3.54 -1.25 8.50
C LEU A 91 -4.22 0.09 8.20
N THR A 92 -4.02 1.10 9.05
CA THR A 92 -4.40 2.48 8.71
C THR A 92 -3.16 3.34 8.54
N ASP A 93 -3.16 4.17 7.50
CA ASP A 93 -2.15 5.22 7.35
C ASP A 93 -2.28 6.27 8.47
N SER A 94 -1.30 7.18 8.56
CA SER A 94 -1.31 8.26 9.56
C SER A 94 -2.29 9.41 9.22
N GLY A 95 -2.68 9.52 7.96
CA GLY A 95 -3.39 10.68 7.41
C GLY A 95 -2.49 11.84 6.99
N GLY A 96 -1.19 11.81 7.32
CA GLY A 96 -0.24 12.89 7.05
C GLY A 96 -0.13 13.22 5.56
N PHE A 97 0.09 12.24 4.71
CA PHE A 97 0.22 12.44 3.27
C PHE A 97 -1.05 13.08 2.65
N GLN A 98 -2.25 12.65 3.05
CA GLN A 98 -3.50 13.18 2.51
C GLN A 98 -3.73 14.62 2.97
N VAL A 99 -3.39 14.96 4.21
CA VAL A 99 -3.42 16.35 4.67
C VAL A 99 -2.46 17.20 3.85
N MET A 100 -1.27 16.70 3.55
CA MET A 100 -0.27 17.43 2.75
C MET A 100 -0.70 17.59 1.29
N SER A 101 -1.35 16.59 0.69
CA SER A 101 -1.69 16.57 -0.74
C SER A 101 -3.08 17.14 -1.07
N LEU A 102 -4.06 17.07 -0.15
CA LEU A 102 -5.46 17.40 -0.44
C LEU A 102 -5.94 18.69 0.23
N SER A 103 -5.29 19.17 1.30
CA SER A 103 -5.71 20.39 1.97
C SER A 103 -5.05 21.63 1.34
N GLY A 104 -5.88 22.51 0.77
CA GLY A 104 -5.40 23.75 0.15
C GLY A 104 -4.87 24.82 1.13
N LEU A 105 -5.35 24.79 2.39
CA LEU A 105 -4.93 25.67 3.47
C LEU A 105 -4.53 24.82 4.67
N ARG A 106 -3.23 24.80 4.97
CA ARG A 106 -2.67 24.10 6.12
C ARG A 106 -1.62 24.94 6.83
N LYS A 107 -1.55 24.81 8.13
CA LYS A 107 -0.46 25.28 8.97
C LYS A 107 0.17 24.07 9.63
N LEU A 108 1.47 23.94 9.51
CA LEU A 108 2.24 22.85 10.06
C LEU A 108 3.26 23.41 11.04
N ASP A 109 3.31 22.85 12.22
CA ASP A 109 4.27 23.17 13.26
C ASP A 109 4.57 21.94 14.13
N GLU A 110 5.41 22.09 15.16
CA GLU A 110 5.81 20.99 16.04
C GLU A 110 4.62 20.29 16.74
N GLN A 111 3.50 21.00 16.93
CA GLN A 111 2.31 20.43 17.59
C GLN A 111 1.52 19.51 16.68
N GLY A 112 1.62 19.71 15.36
CA GLY A 112 0.88 18.94 14.38
C GLY A 112 0.53 19.77 13.15
N VAL A 113 -0.53 19.37 12.46
CA VAL A 113 -1.02 20.05 11.26
C VAL A 113 -2.47 20.51 11.45
N THR A 114 -2.70 21.79 11.21
CA THR A 114 -4.03 22.38 11.17
C THR A 114 -4.43 22.60 9.70
N PHE A 115 -5.59 22.10 9.31
CA PHE A 115 -6.03 22.09 7.91
C PHE A 115 -7.55 22.25 7.80
N LYS A 116 -8.00 22.70 6.61
CA LYS A 116 -9.41 22.74 6.26
C LYS A 116 -9.82 21.46 5.54
N SER A 117 -10.92 20.86 5.97
CA SER A 117 -11.54 19.72 5.32
C SER A 117 -11.93 20.05 3.87
N HIS A 118 -11.54 19.21 2.93
CA HIS A 118 -11.97 19.32 1.53
C HIS A 118 -13.45 18.93 1.34
N VAL A 119 -14.08 18.35 2.37
CA VAL A 119 -15.46 17.85 2.31
C VAL A 119 -16.47 18.95 2.61
N ASP A 120 -16.20 19.77 3.64
CA ASP A 120 -17.13 20.77 4.17
C ASP A 120 -16.47 22.07 4.63
N GLY A 121 -15.14 22.19 4.47
CA GLY A 121 -14.38 23.38 4.87
C GLY A 121 -14.15 23.54 6.37
N SER A 122 -14.58 22.58 7.21
CA SER A 122 -14.36 22.60 8.65
C SER A 122 -12.86 22.57 8.99
N LEU A 123 -12.49 23.23 10.09
CA LEU A 123 -11.11 23.31 10.56
C LEU A 123 -10.80 22.12 11.46
N HIS A 124 -9.72 21.41 11.17
CA HIS A 124 -9.23 20.28 11.94
C HIS A 124 -7.78 20.49 12.37
N HIS A 125 -7.43 19.92 13.52
CA HIS A 125 -6.06 19.82 14.00
C HIS A 125 -5.71 18.35 14.20
N MET A 126 -4.61 17.91 13.58
CA MET A 126 -4.09 16.55 13.71
C MET A 126 -2.70 16.62 14.31
N SER A 127 -2.59 16.28 15.60
CA SER A 127 -1.32 16.03 16.26
C SER A 127 -0.93 14.55 16.13
N PRO A 128 0.33 14.17 16.45
CA PRO A 128 0.74 12.77 16.53
C PRO A 128 -0.19 11.93 17.42
N GLU A 129 -0.56 12.45 18.58
CA GLU A 129 -1.47 11.79 19.53
C GLU A 129 -2.87 11.61 18.95
N ARG A 130 -3.38 12.65 18.26
CA ARG A 130 -4.71 12.59 17.63
C ARG A 130 -4.74 11.60 16.48
N SER A 131 -3.68 11.51 15.67
CA SER A 131 -3.58 10.51 14.61
C SER A 131 -3.66 9.08 15.15
N ILE A 132 -2.92 8.79 16.21
CA ILE A 132 -2.95 7.47 16.89
C ILE A 132 -4.32 7.21 17.52
N GLU A 133 -4.92 8.19 18.18
CA GLU A 133 -6.28 8.08 18.74
C GLU A 133 -7.31 7.74 17.64
N ILE A 134 -7.30 8.44 16.52
CA ILE A 134 -8.21 8.18 15.40
C ILE A 134 -8.03 6.75 14.88
N GLN A 135 -6.81 6.30 14.64
CA GLN A 135 -6.52 4.94 14.19
C GLN A 135 -6.99 3.89 15.23
N GLY A 136 -6.86 4.22 16.53
CA GLY A 136 -7.40 3.40 17.62
C GLY A 136 -8.93 3.33 17.60
N LEU A 137 -9.63 4.45 17.37
CA LEU A 137 -11.09 4.52 17.23
C LEU A 137 -11.58 3.77 15.99
N LEU A 138 -10.84 3.78 14.89
CA LEU A 138 -11.11 2.96 13.71
C LEU A 138 -10.94 1.46 14.00
N GLY A 139 -10.17 1.10 15.02
CA GLY A 139 -9.93 -0.28 15.43
C GLY A 139 -8.86 -1.00 14.60
N SER A 140 -7.93 -0.26 13.96
CA SER A 140 -6.85 -0.84 13.15
C SER A 140 -5.93 -1.75 13.96
N ASP A 141 -5.40 -2.78 13.29
CA ASP A 141 -4.44 -3.72 13.86
C ASP A 141 -3.01 -3.22 13.73
N ILE A 142 -2.70 -2.53 12.64
CA ILE A 142 -1.42 -1.86 12.41
C ILE A 142 -1.68 -0.36 12.22
N GLN A 143 -1.04 0.47 13.05
CA GLN A 143 -1.15 1.92 13.03
C GLN A 143 0.17 2.53 12.55
N MET A 144 0.09 3.57 11.72
CA MET A 144 1.27 4.29 11.25
C MET A 144 1.52 5.53 12.09
N GLN A 145 2.80 5.86 12.35
CA GLN A 145 3.15 7.15 12.92
C GLN A 145 2.67 8.30 12.04
N LEU A 146 2.37 9.47 12.62
CA LEU A 146 2.20 10.70 11.84
C LEU A 146 3.58 11.17 11.36
N ASP A 147 3.66 11.55 10.09
CA ASP A 147 4.89 12.00 9.44
C ASP A 147 4.62 13.19 8.52
N GLU A 148 5.68 13.93 8.19
CA GLU A 148 5.66 14.94 7.14
C GLU A 148 6.33 14.40 5.88
N CYS A 149 5.54 14.18 4.84
CA CYS A 149 6.01 13.79 3.52
C CYS A 149 6.26 15.04 2.66
N VAL A 150 7.52 15.33 2.34
CA VAL A 150 7.89 16.44 1.45
C VAL A 150 7.78 16.00 0.01
N ALA A 151 7.08 16.79 -0.81
CA ALA A 151 7.02 16.57 -2.26
C ALA A 151 8.38 16.91 -2.91
N LEU A 152 8.82 16.08 -3.85
CA LEU A 152 10.07 16.31 -4.59
C LEU A 152 9.78 16.97 -5.96
N PRO A 153 10.71 17.82 -6.45
CA PRO A 153 11.98 18.21 -5.83
C PRO A 153 11.79 19.24 -4.69
N ALA A 154 12.66 19.18 -3.66
CA ALA A 154 12.67 20.12 -2.53
C ALA A 154 14.10 20.43 -2.09
N GLU A 155 14.25 21.54 -1.38
CA GLU A 155 15.57 21.93 -0.85
C GLU A 155 16.05 20.97 0.24
N PRO A 156 17.33 20.59 0.28
CA PRO A 156 17.86 19.64 1.27
C PRO A 156 17.56 20.01 2.72
N ARG A 157 17.57 21.31 3.05
CA ARG A 157 17.23 21.80 4.42
C ARG A 157 15.77 21.57 4.77
N GLU A 158 14.87 21.66 3.82
CA GLU A 158 13.45 21.38 4.04
C GLU A 158 13.22 19.88 4.27
N ILE A 159 13.86 19.05 3.46
CA ILE A 159 13.81 17.57 3.61
C ILE A 159 14.35 17.17 4.99
N GLU A 160 15.48 17.72 5.40
CA GLU A 160 16.08 17.44 6.70
C GLU A 160 15.18 17.88 7.86
N ARG A 161 14.65 19.12 7.82
CA ARG A 161 13.71 19.63 8.82
C ARG A 161 12.47 18.73 8.96
N ALA A 162 11.87 18.33 7.86
CA ALA A 162 10.68 17.48 7.84
C ALA A 162 10.98 16.09 8.40
N MET A 163 12.12 15.52 8.03
CA MET A 163 12.59 14.23 8.54
C MET A 163 12.79 14.28 10.07
N GLU A 164 13.47 15.30 10.57
CA GLU A 164 13.70 15.46 12.02
C GLU A 164 12.38 15.67 12.79
N MET A 165 11.44 16.45 12.24
CA MET A 165 10.13 16.61 12.85
C MET A 165 9.35 15.28 12.86
N SER A 166 9.41 14.52 11.77
CA SER A 166 8.79 13.19 11.70
C SER A 166 9.36 12.23 12.75
N LEU A 167 10.66 12.31 13.06
CA LEU A 167 11.27 11.52 14.14
C LEU A 167 10.72 11.89 15.52
N ARG A 168 10.64 13.19 15.84
CA ARG A 168 10.02 13.64 17.12
C ARG A 168 8.55 13.25 17.22
N TRP A 169 7.83 13.30 16.11
CA TRP A 169 6.45 12.82 16.04
C TRP A 169 6.33 11.30 16.20
N ALA A 170 7.32 10.53 15.75
CA ALA A 170 7.37 9.08 15.99
C ALA A 170 7.43 8.74 17.48
N GLU A 171 8.26 9.47 18.24
CA GLU A 171 8.34 9.31 19.71
C GLU A 171 6.99 9.63 20.38
N ARG A 172 6.35 10.73 19.99
CA ARG A 172 5.03 11.13 20.51
C ARG A 172 3.95 10.10 20.15
N CYS A 173 3.95 9.61 18.92
CA CYS A 173 3.05 8.54 18.48
C CYS A 173 3.27 7.25 19.29
N LYS A 174 4.53 6.86 19.54
CA LYS A 174 4.85 5.68 20.37
C LYS A 174 4.29 5.81 21.79
N VAL A 175 4.47 6.99 22.41
CA VAL A 175 3.91 7.26 23.74
C VAL A 175 2.38 7.18 23.73
N ALA A 176 1.74 7.80 22.73
CA ALA A 176 0.27 7.78 22.59
C ALA A 176 -0.29 6.38 22.29
N PHE A 177 0.43 5.58 21.50
CA PHE A 177 0.05 4.20 21.19
C PHE A 177 0.10 3.31 22.43
N GLY A 178 1.11 3.50 23.30
CA GLY A 178 1.31 2.73 24.52
C GLY A 178 1.47 1.23 24.27
N ILE A 179 0.90 0.42 25.15
CA ILE A 179 0.94 -1.05 25.06
C ILE A 179 -0.44 -1.54 24.62
N GLN A 180 -0.52 -2.08 23.40
CA GLN A 180 -1.74 -2.68 22.85
C GLN A 180 -1.44 -4.13 22.42
N PRO A 181 -1.79 -5.14 23.24
CA PRO A 181 -1.56 -6.54 22.86
C PRO A 181 -2.20 -6.88 21.51
N GLY A 182 -1.47 -7.60 20.69
CA GLY A 182 -1.95 -8.03 19.37
C GLY A 182 -1.97 -6.96 18.29
N LYS A 183 -1.65 -5.70 18.62
CA LYS A 183 -1.54 -4.60 17.66
C LYS A 183 -0.09 -4.14 17.48
N ALA A 184 0.14 -3.38 16.42
CA ALA A 184 1.46 -2.83 16.11
C ALA A 184 1.39 -1.35 15.74
N MET A 185 2.47 -0.61 16.04
CA MET A 185 2.76 0.68 15.46
C MET A 185 4.02 0.55 14.58
N PHE A 186 3.96 1.09 13.37
CA PHE A 186 5.09 1.15 12.44
C PHE A 186 5.63 2.57 12.36
N GLY A 187 6.97 2.68 12.33
CA GLY A 187 7.67 3.92 12.04
C GLY A 187 7.76 4.17 10.55
N ILE A 188 7.92 5.43 10.15
CA ILE A 188 8.07 5.82 8.74
C ILE A 188 9.41 6.53 8.54
N VAL A 189 10.31 5.89 7.79
CA VAL A 189 11.58 6.48 7.37
C VAL A 189 11.29 7.55 6.33
N GLN A 190 11.69 8.79 6.63
CA GLN A 190 11.67 9.93 5.72
C GLN A 190 13.12 10.36 5.38
N GLY A 191 13.30 11.34 4.48
CA GLY A 191 14.61 11.84 4.06
C GLY A 191 14.72 12.11 2.56
N GLY A 192 13.58 12.18 1.87
CA GLY A 192 13.50 12.50 0.44
C GLY A 192 14.33 11.55 -0.43
N ASP A 193 15.06 12.11 -1.37
CA ASP A 193 16.01 11.41 -2.25
C ASP A 193 17.48 11.53 -1.77
N ILE A 194 17.69 11.83 -0.47
CA ILE A 194 19.02 12.02 0.13
C ILE A 194 19.39 10.80 0.99
N PRO A 195 20.30 9.90 0.50
CA PRO A 195 20.65 8.65 1.19
C PRO A 195 21.09 8.84 2.64
N ALA A 196 21.92 9.86 2.92
CA ALA A 196 22.43 10.11 4.28
C ALA A 196 21.31 10.44 5.27
N LEU A 197 20.27 11.17 4.84
CA LEU A 197 19.10 11.47 5.66
C LEU A 197 18.23 10.22 5.88
N ARG A 198 18.08 9.38 4.87
CA ARG A 198 17.38 8.09 4.98
C ARG A 198 18.03 7.17 6.00
N VAL A 199 19.36 7.03 5.94
CA VAL A 199 20.12 6.22 6.90
C VAL A 199 19.95 6.79 8.32
N ARG A 200 20.11 8.12 8.51
CA ARG A 200 19.93 8.76 9.81
C ARG A 200 18.51 8.57 10.36
N SER A 201 17.50 8.73 9.50
CA SER A 201 16.10 8.50 9.87
C SER A 201 15.84 7.05 10.29
N ALA A 202 16.36 6.08 9.52
CA ALA A 202 16.21 4.65 9.83
C ALA A 202 16.90 4.28 11.16
N GLN A 203 18.11 4.79 11.41
CA GLN A 203 18.84 4.57 12.67
C GLN A 203 18.05 5.09 13.87
N ALA A 204 17.60 6.35 13.83
CA ALA A 204 16.84 6.96 14.92
C ALA A 204 15.51 6.23 15.19
N LEU A 205 14.79 5.82 14.14
CA LEU A 205 13.56 5.04 14.30
C LEU A 205 13.82 3.65 14.90
N THR A 206 14.96 3.03 14.59
CA THR A 206 15.33 1.72 15.12
C THR A 206 15.53 1.75 16.62
N GLU A 207 16.07 2.86 17.18
CA GLU A 207 16.20 3.08 18.63
C GLU A 207 14.86 3.10 19.37
N LEU A 208 13.76 3.38 18.66
CA LEU A 208 12.42 3.33 19.24
C LEU A 208 11.87 1.90 19.39
N ASP A 209 12.54 0.87 18.88
CA ASP A 209 12.11 -0.55 18.89
C ASP A 209 10.63 -0.75 18.51
N LEU A 210 10.23 -0.21 17.36
CA LEU A 210 8.87 -0.36 16.84
C LEU A 210 8.63 -1.77 16.29
N LYS A 211 7.36 -2.13 16.09
CA LYS A 211 6.99 -3.47 15.60
C LYS A 211 7.22 -3.67 14.11
N GLY A 212 7.43 -2.59 13.35
CA GLY A 212 7.76 -2.62 11.92
C GLY A 212 8.18 -1.23 11.43
N TYR A 213 8.74 -1.19 10.24
CA TYR A 213 9.29 0.04 9.65
C TYR A 213 8.82 0.20 8.22
N ALA A 214 8.30 1.37 7.91
CA ALA A 214 7.93 1.75 6.56
C ALA A 214 8.97 2.70 5.96
N VAL A 215 9.07 2.68 4.64
CA VAL A 215 9.79 3.69 3.85
C VAL A 215 8.74 4.54 3.16
N GLY A 216 8.61 5.78 3.60
CA GLY A 216 7.67 6.76 3.05
C GLY A 216 8.35 7.79 2.15
N GLY A 217 7.57 8.65 1.50
CA GLY A 217 8.08 9.75 0.68
C GLY A 217 8.88 9.30 -0.54
N LEU A 218 8.52 8.15 -1.10
CA LEU A 218 8.99 7.64 -2.40
C LEU A 218 7.78 7.45 -3.33
N ALA A 219 8.02 7.34 -4.64
CA ALA A 219 6.99 7.35 -5.69
C ALA A 219 6.13 8.65 -5.67
N VAL A 220 6.74 9.76 -5.29
CA VAL A 220 6.10 11.10 -5.21
C VAL A 220 6.61 12.07 -6.29
N GLY A 221 7.29 11.56 -7.31
CA GLY A 221 7.80 12.34 -8.46
C GLY A 221 9.20 11.95 -8.95
N GLU A 222 9.97 11.21 -8.15
CA GLU A 222 11.30 10.74 -8.54
C GLU A 222 11.23 9.57 -9.53
N PRO A 223 12.27 9.37 -10.36
CA PRO A 223 12.42 8.20 -11.22
C PRO A 223 12.56 6.90 -10.40
N GLN A 224 12.05 5.76 -10.94
CA GLN A 224 12.18 4.43 -10.32
C GLN A 224 13.61 4.11 -9.87
N ALA A 225 14.63 4.46 -10.68
CA ALA A 225 16.03 4.20 -10.35
C ALA A 225 16.47 4.90 -9.05
N VAL A 226 15.96 6.11 -8.78
CA VAL A 226 16.23 6.85 -7.54
C VAL A 226 15.57 6.15 -6.36
N MET A 227 14.29 5.78 -6.48
CA MET A 227 13.58 5.01 -5.46
C MET A 227 14.33 3.73 -5.10
N LEU A 228 14.73 2.94 -6.09
CA LEU A 228 15.44 1.67 -5.88
C LEU A 228 16.80 1.87 -5.19
N LYS A 229 17.55 2.91 -5.58
CA LYS A 229 18.81 3.27 -4.92
C LYS A 229 18.61 3.67 -3.45
N ILE A 230 17.57 4.45 -3.15
CA ILE A 230 17.22 4.79 -1.77
C ILE A 230 16.90 3.56 -0.93
N LEU A 231 16.21 2.56 -1.50
CA LEU A 231 15.96 1.30 -0.80
C LEU A 231 17.25 0.54 -0.50
N GLU A 232 18.19 0.49 -1.44
CA GLU A 232 19.50 -0.16 -1.26
C GLU A 232 20.31 0.43 -0.09
N GLU A 233 20.22 1.75 0.10
CA GLU A 233 20.90 2.46 1.20
C GLU A 233 20.15 2.37 2.54
N THR A 234 18.83 2.34 2.50
CA THR A 234 17.98 2.42 3.70
C THR A 234 17.77 1.06 4.36
N LEU A 235 17.45 0.02 3.56
CA LEU A 235 17.03 -1.27 4.09
C LEU A 235 18.08 -2.03 4.90
N PRO A 236 19.39 -1.94 4.61
CA PRO A 236 20.42 -2.59 5.44
C PRO A 236 20.46 -2.09 6.88
N VAL A 237 19.96 -0.87 7.14
CA VAL A 237 19.92 -0.26 8.49
C VAL A 237 18.76 -0.80 9.33
N LEU A 238 17.67 -1.22 8.66
CA LEU A 238 16.47 -1.69 9.34
C LEU A 238 16.65 -3.13 9.86
N PRO A 239 16.13 -3.44 11.07
CA PRO A 239 16.23 -4.76 11.67
C PRO A 239 15.68 -5.87 10.76
N THR A 240 16.37 -7.00 10.71
CA THR A 240 15.97 -8.14 9.87
C THR A 240 14.77 -8.90 10.43
N GLU A 241 14.55 -8.84 11.72
CA GLU A 241 13.45 -9.49 12.45
C GLU A 241 12.15 -8.64 12.47
N LYS A 242 12.13 -7.51 11.79
CA LYS A 242 10.96 -6.64 11.68
C LYS A 242 10.46 -6.58 10.22
N PRO A 243 9.15 -6.44 9.99
CA PRO A 243 8.61 -6.27 8.64
C PRO A 243 8.96 -4.88 8.09
N ARG A 244 9.18 -4.82 6.76
CA ARG A 244 9.55 -3.64 5.99
C ARG A 244 8.46 -3.31 4.99
N TYR A 245 7.92 -2.11 5.07
CA TYR A 245 6.79 -1.68 4.26
C TYR A 245 7.17 -0.50 3.35
N LEU A 246 7.00 -0.63 2.04
CA LEU A 246 7.17 0.47 1.08
C LEU A 246 5.80 1.08 0.76
N MET A 247 5.60 2.32 1.19
CA MET A 247 4.31 2.99 1.16
C MET A 247 3.98 3.55 -0.23
N GLY A 248 2.73 3.34 -0.67
CA GLY A 248 2.19 3.93 -1.90
C GLY A 248 2.75 3.38 -3.22
N VAL A 249 3.52 2.30 -3.18
CA VAL A 249 4.19 1.69 -4.33
C VAL A 249 3.51 0.36 -4.69
N GLY A 250 3.22 0.06 -5.91
CA GLY A 250 3.37 0.80 -7.16
C GLY A 250 2.91 -0.06 -8.32
N THR A 251 3.58 0.00 -9.46
CA THR A 251 3.35 -0.93 -10.57
C THR A 251 3.87 -2.34 -10.23
N PRO A 252 3.43 -3.39 -10.94
CA PRO A 252 3.98 -4.74 -10.75
C PRO A 252 5.52 -4.80 -10.83
N ASP A 253 6.14 -4.04 -11.73
CA ASP A 253 7.59 -3.97 -11.86
C ASP A 253 8.26 -3.28 -10.66
N ASP A 254 7.67 -2.19 -10.13
CA ASP A 254 8.17 -1.54 -8.90
C ASP A 254 8.16 -2.50 -7.72
N ILE A 255 7.06 -3.25 -7.57
CA ILE A 255 6.90 -4.24 -6.52
C ILE A 255 7.97 -5.34 -6.64
N LEU A 256 8.11 -5.93 -7.82
CA LEU A 256 9.05 -7.03 -8.06
C LEU A 256 10.49 -6.62 -7.75
N LYS A 257 10.92 -5.44 -8.22
CA LYS A 257 12.24 -4.88 -7.97
C LYS A 257 12.47 -4.48 -6.51
N SER A 258 11.41 -4.04 -5.81
CA SER A 258 11.50 -3.68 -4.39
C SER A 258 11.54 -4.92 -3.49
N VAL A 259 10.82 -5.99 -3.86
CA VAL A 259 10.94 -7.30 -3.19
C VAL A 259 12.37 -7.84 -3.30
N ALA A 260 13.03 -7.72 -4.46
CA ALA A 260 14.43 -8.08 -4.65
C ALA A 260 15.38 -7.37 -3.68
N ARG A 261 14.98 -6.23 -3.11
CA ARG A 261 15.73 -5.45 -2.13
C ARG A 261 15.33 -5.70 -0.67
N GLY A 262 14.34 -6.57 -0.45
CA GLY A 262 13.94 -6.98 0.88
C GLY A 262 12.76 -6.20 1.47
N ILE A 263 11.86 -5.66 0.65
CA ILE A 263 10.57 -5.14 1.08
C ILE A 263 9.58 -6.28 1.27
N ASP A 264 8.81 -6.23 2.35
CA ASP A 264 7.84 -7.26 2.75
C ASP A 264 6.39 -6.87 2.47
N MET A 265 6.05 -5.57 2.49
CA MET A 265 4.67 -5.09 2.40
C MET A 265 4.56 -3.90 1.45
N PHE A 266 3.43 -3.81 0.75
CA PHE A 266 3.11 -2.78 -0.22
C PHE A 266 1.65 -2.38 -0.14
N ASP A 267 1.35 -1.13 -0.48
CA ASP A 267 0.01 -0.66 -0.84
C ASP A 267 0.08 0.22 -2.07
N CYS A 268 -0.97 0.25 -2.85
CA CYS A 268 -1.13 1.26 -3.90
C CYS A 268 -2.59 1.32 -4.38
N VAL A 269 -3.04 2.51 -4.73
CA VAL A 269 -4.35 2.71 -5.40
C VAL A 269 -4.33 2.28 -6.86
N MET A 270 -3.16 2.00 -7.41
CA MET A 270 -2.91 1.73 -8.84
C MET A 270 -3.84 0.65 -9.42
N PRO A 271 -4.03 -0.54 -8.81
CA PRO A 271 -4.87 -1.58 -9.39
C PRO A 271 -6.28 -1.11 -9.69
N THR A 272 -6.96 -0.56 -8.67
CA THR A 272 -8.35 -0.11 -8.82
C THR A 272 -8.46 1.23 -9.56
N ARG A 273 -7.48 2.13 -9.40
CA ARG A 273 -7.46 3.40 -10.15
C ARG A 273 -7.31 3.14 -11.63
N SER A 274 -6.33 2.33 -12.04
CA SER A 274 -6.11 1.95 -13.44
C SER A 274 -7.30 1.23 -14.03
N GLY A 275 -7.88 0.25 -13.31
CA GLY A 275 -9.06 -0.49 -13.75
C GLY A 275 -10.25 0.43 -14.07
N ARG A 276 -10.56 1.38 -13.18
CA ARG A 276 -11.63 2.37 -13.42
C ARG A 276 -11.37 3.29 -14.61
N HIS A 277 -10.12 3.40 -15.07
CA HIS A 277 -9.74 4.20 -16.25
C HIS A 277 -9.51 3.35 -17.51
N GLY A 278 -9.84 2.05 -17.46
CA GLY A 278 -9.76 1.17 -18.64
C GLY A 278 -8.39 0.54 -18.88
N LEU A 279 -7.49 0.56 -17.88
CA LEU A 279 -6.18 -0.09 -17.96
C LEU A 279 -6.17 -1.38 -17.14
N ALA A 280 -5.90 -2.51 -17.78
CA ALA A 280 -5.68 -3.79 -17.14
C ALA A 280 -4.19 -4.10 -16.98
N PHE A 281 -3.85 -4.78 -15.87
CA PHE A 281 -2.57 -5.46 -15.67
C PHE A 281 -2.76 -6.96 -15.91
N THR A 282 -1.89 -7.56 -16.69
CA THR A 282 -1.92 -8.98 -17.06
C THR A 282 -0.52 -9.57 -17.02
N ARG A 283 -0.39 -10.90 -17.18
CA ARG A 283 0.91 -11.57 -17.34
C ARG A 283 1.71 -11.06 -18.55
N ARG A 284 1.02 -10.48 -19.54
CA ARG A 284 1.62 -9.86 -20.73
C ARG A 284 1.81 -8.35 -20.58
N GLY A 285 1.80 -7.82 -19.35
CA GLY A 285 1.96 -6.40 -19.06
C GLY A 285 0.66 -5.62 -19.09
N LYS A 286 0.71 -4.37 -19.54
CA LYS A 286 -0.40 -3.42 -19.52
C LYS A 286 -1.26 -3.53 -20.76
N VAL A 287 -2.58 -3.65 -20.59
CA VAL A 287 -3.56 -3.68 -21.68
C VAL A 287 -4.52 -2.50 -21.52
N ASN A 288 -4.47 -1.54 -22.45
CA ASN A 288 -5.42 -0.43 -22.47
C ASN A 288 -6.68 -0.86 -23.26
N ILE A 289 -7.71 -1.25 -22.54
CA ILE A 289 -8.97 -1.75 -23.11
C ILE A 289 -9.73 -0.69 -23.92
N ARG A 290 -9.40 0.60 -23.78
CA ARG A 290 -10.01 1.67 -24.57
C ARG A 290 -9.59 1.65 -26.05
N ASN A 291 -8.49 0.97 -26.38
CA ASN A 291 -7.98 0.89 -27.75
C ASN A 291 -8.96 0.15 -28.67
N ALA A 292 -9.21 0.70 -29.87
CA ALA A 292 -10.15 0.15 -30.85
C ALA A 292 -9.81 -1.29 -31.30
N ARG A 293 -8.53 -1.71 -31.19
CA ARG A 293 -8.10 -3.07 -31.49
C ARG A 293 -8.83 -4.17 -30.69
N HIS A 294 -9.47 -3.80 -29.55
CA HIS A 294 -10.21 -4.72 -28.71
C HIS A 294 -11.71 -4.80 -29.04
N ALA A 295 -12.20 -3.99 -29.98
CA ALA A 295 -13.64 -3.87 -30.24
C ALA A 295 -14.29 -5.18 -30.73
N GLU A 296 -13.54 -6.05 -31.40
CA GLU A 296 -14.00 -7.33 -31.93
C GLU A 296 -13.26 -8.53 -31.32
N ASP A 297 -12.39 -8.30 -30.33
CA ASP A 297 -11.58 -9.34 -29.70
C ASP A 297 -12.39 -10.15 -28.67
N MET A 298 -12.81 -11.35 -29.04
CA MET A 298 -13.56 -12.25 -28.17
C MET A 298 -12.70 -13.02 -27.15
N ARG A 299 -11.37 -12.88 -27.21
CA ARG A 299 -10.47 -13.51 -26.22
C ARG A 299 -10.58 -12.83 -24.86
N PRO A 300 -10.37 -13.54 -23.75
CA PRO A 300 -10.33 -12.95 -22.41
C PRO A 300 -9.07 -12.10 -22.20
N LEU A 301 -8.99 -11.40 -21.06
CA LEU A 301 -7.78 -10.67 -20.66
C LEU A 301 -6.62 -11.63 -20.39
N ASP A 302 -6.89 -12.68 -19.64
CA ASP A 302 -5.90 -13.68 -19.23
C ASP A 302 -6.60 -15.03 -18.98
N GLU A 303 -6.39 -16.00 -19.88
CA GLU A 303 -6.97 -17.35 -19.81
C GLU A 303 -6.41 -18.17 -18.63
N GLN A 304 -5.20 -17.83 -18.14
CA GLN A 304 -4.51 -18.55 -17.08
C GLN A 304 -4.85 -18.00 -15.68
N SER A 305 -5.56 -16.87 -15.60
CA SER A 305 -5.96 -16.30 -14.32
C SER A 305 -7.10 -17.10 -13.69
N ASN A 306 -7.07 -17.24 -12.37
CA ASN A 306 -8.18 -17.82 -11.60
C ASN A 306 -9.35 -16.82 -11.43
N CYS A 307 -9.15 -15.54 -11.76
CA CYS A 307 -10.15 -14.50 -11.61
C CYS A 307 -11.19 -14.57 -12.74
N ALA A 308 -12.46 -14.66 -12.39
CA ALA A 308 -13.56 -14.68 -13.36
C ALA A 308 -13.59 -13.41 -14.23
N ALA A 309 -13.23 -12.25 -13.69
CA ALA A 309 -13.14 -11.01 -14.47
C ALA A 309 -12.08 -11.06 -15.58
N SER A 310 -11.01 -11.85 -15.38
CA SER A 310 -9.91 -12.01 -16.35
C SER A 310 -10.21 -13.06 -17.40
N ARG A 311 -10.93 -14.11 -17.04
CA ARG A 311 -11.10 -15.34 -17.83
C ARG A 311 -12.43 -15.40 -18.59
N ASP A 312 -13.52 -14.93 -17.94
CA ASP A 312 -14.89 -15.23 -18.42
C ASP A 312 -15.49 -14.10 -19.27
N TYR A 313 -14.82 -12.93 -19.35
CA TYR A 313 -15.29 -11.77 -20.12
C TYR A 313 -14.35 -11.47 -21.28
N SER A 314 -14.93 -11.28 -22.49
CA SER A 314 -14.14 -10.94 -23.67
C SER A 314 -13.60 -9.52 -23.62
N ARG A 315 -12.46 -9.29 -24.27
CA ARG A 315 -11.89 -7.94 -24.45
C ARG A 315 -12.86 -7.01 -25.17
N ALA A 316 -13.63 -7.52 -26.15
CA ALA A 316 -14.67 -6.77 -26.85
C ALA A 316 -15.76 -6.28 -25.89
N TYR A 317 -16.23 -7.13 -24.99
CA TYR A 317 -17.23 -6.71 -24.01
C TYR A 317 -16.67 -5.69 -23.01
N LEU A 318 -15.48 -5.93 -22.48
CA LEU A 318 -14.80 -4.98 -21.60
C LEU A 318 -14.54 -3.63 -22.27
N HIS A 319 -14.11 -3.64 -23.57
CA HIS A 319 -13.96 -2.44 -24.40
C HIS A 319 -15.29 -1.68 -24.51
N HIS A 320 -16.39 -2.38 -24.84
CA HIS A 320 -17.72 -1.79 -24.94
C HIS A 320 -18.12 -1.11 -23.61
N LEU A 321 -18.01 -1.82 -22.49
CA LEU A 321 -18.38 -1.27 -21.17
C LEU A 321 -17.57 -0.02 -20.81
N VAL A 322 -16.25 -0.06 -21.01
CA VAL A 322 -15.35 1.06 -20.69
C VAL A 322 -15.63 2.26 -21.62
N ARG A 323 -15.91 2.04 -22.89
CA ARG A 323 -16.23 3.09 -23.86
C ARG A 323 -17.59 3.72 -23.59
N SER A 324 -18.54 2.93 -23.07
CA SER A 324 -19.85 3.38 -22.68
C SER A 324 -19.90 3.99 -21.25
N ASN A 325 -18.76 4.06 -20.56
CA ASN A 325 -18.64 4.49 -19.16
C ASN A 325 -19.57 3.71 -18.19
N GLU A 326 -19.82 2.43 -18.48
CA GLU A 326 -20.56 1.56 -17.61
C GLU A 326 -19.76 1.20 -16.36
N ALA A 327 -20.38 1.27 -15.18
CA ALA A 327 -19.74 0.98 -13.91
C ALA A 327 -19.11 -0.43 -13.87
N LEU A 328 -19.79 -1.40 -14.48
CA LEU A 328 -19.34 -2.78 -14.54
C LEU A 328 -17.97 -2.93 -15.22
N GLY A 329 -17.65 -2.11 -16.24
CA GLY A 329 -16.33 -2.11 -16.89
C GLY A 329 -15.21 -1.78 -15.92
N GLY A 330 -15.39 -0.72 -15.12
CA GLY A 330 -14.45 -0.34 -14.07
C GLY A 330 -14.37 -1.36 -12.93
N MET A 331 -15.48 -2.02 -12.59
CA MET A 331 -15.52 -3.07 -11.56
C MET A 331 -14.74 -4.31 -12.01
N LEU A 332 -14.99 -4.82 -13.21
CA LEU A 332 -14.32 -6.01 -13.74
C LEU A 332 -12.82 -5.77 -13.89
N LEU A 333 -12.40 -4.61 -14.42
CA LEU A 333 -10.99 -4.29 -14.57
C LEU A 333 -10.29 -4.06 -13.22
N SER A 334 -10.97 -3.50 -12.21
CA SER A 334 -10.43 -3.37 -10.86
C SER A 334 -10.23 -4.74 -10.21
N TRP A 335 -11.19 -5.65 -10.40
CA TRP A 335 -11.09 -7.02 -9.91
C TRP A 335 -9.98 -7.80 -10.61
N ASN A 336 -9.90 -7.73 -11.95
CA ASN A 336 -8.77 -8.28 -12.70
C ASN A 336 -7.42 -7.79 -12.17
N ASN A 337 -7.28 -6.47 -12.02
CA ASN A 337 -6.00 -5.88 -11.61
C ASN A 337 -5.60 -6.31 -10.19
N LEU A 338 -6.55 -6.30 -9.26
CA LEU A 338 -6.25 -6.72 -7.90
C LEU A 338 -5.92 -8.21 -7.82
N ALA A 339 -6.66 -9.06 -8.54
CA ALA A 339 -6.37 -10.48 -8.63
C ALA A 339 -4.97 -10.73 -9.19
N TYR A 340 -4.60 -10.02 -10.27
CA TYR A 340 -3.26 -10.12 -10.85
C TYR A 340 -2.15 -9.73 -9.86
N TYR A 341 -2.34 -8.65 -9.08
CA TYR A 341 -1.38 -8.26 -8.05
C TYR A 341 -1.22 -9.34 -6.98
N GLN A 342 -2.31 -9.97 -6.55
CA GLN A 342 -2.26 -11.06 -5.56
C GLN A 342 -1.64 -12.35 -6.14
N GLU A 343 -1.92 -12.67 -7.41
CA GLU A 343 -1.27 -13.77 -8.13
C GLU A 343 0.24 -13.55 -8.25
N LEU A 344 0.67 -12.31 -8.56
CA LEU A 344 2.09 -11.93 -8.58
C LEU A 344 2.73 -12.16 -7.20
N MET A 345 2.09 -11.69 -6.12
CA MET A 345 2.58 -11.93 -4.75
C MET A 345 2.67 -13.42 -4.41
N GLN A 346 1.70 -14.21 -4.85
CA GLN A 346 1.73 -15.67 -4.66
C GLN A 346 2.90 -16.30 -5.42
N GLY A 347 3.12 -15.88 -6.67
CA GLY A 347 4.26 -16.33 -7.49
C GLY A 347 5.60 -15.99 -6.85
N ILE A 348 5.75 -14.76 -6.36
CA ILE A 348 6.94 -14.30 -5.62
C ILE A 348 7.20 -15.18 -4.39
N ARG A 349 6.21 -15.38 -3.53
CA ARG A 349 6.36 -16.21 -2.33
C ARG A 349 6.74 -17.66 -2.67
N LYS A 350 6.14 -18.23 -3.71
CA LYS A 350 6.47 -19.56 -4.21
C LYS A 350 7.92 -19.61 -4.71
N ALA A 351 8.32 -18.68 -5.53
CA ALA A 351 9.69 -18.60 -6.08
C ALA A 351 10.75 -18.50 -4.98
N ILE A 352 10.52 -17.65 -3.94
CA ILE A 352 11.42 -17.56 -2.78
C ILE A 352 11.47 -18.91 -2.02
N THR A 353 10.31 -19.56 -1.84
CA THR A 353 10.26 -20.88 -1.18
C THR A 353 11.11 -21.91 -1.93
N GLU A 354 11.08 -21.88 -3.26
CA GLU A 354 11.81 -22.80 -4.13
C GLU A 354 13.29 -22.41 -4.33
N GLY A 355 13.70 -21.18 -3.96
CA GLY A 355 15.09 -20.68 -4.15
C GLY A 355 15.37 -20.28 -5.60
N ARG A 356 14.34 -19.78 -6.32
CA ARG A 356 14.42 -19.38 -7.72
C ARG A 356 13.86 -17.98 -7.99
N PHE A 357 13.92 -17.11 -7.00
CA PHE A 357 13.31 -15.78 -7.14
C PHE A 357 13.92 -14.96 -8.27
N ALA A 358 15.24 -15.04 -8.47
CA ALA A 358 15.92 -14.31 -9.56
C ALA A 358 15.41 -14.77 -10.94
N ASP A 359 15.23 -16.08 -11.14
CA ASP A 359 14.70 -16.64 -12.39
C ASP A 359 13.25 -16.22 -12.59
N PHE A 360 12.41 -16.31 -11.55
CA PHE A 360 11.02 -15.85 -11.58
C PHE A 360 10.91 -14.37 -11.96
N MET A 361 11.79 -13.54 -11.43
CA MET A 361 11.82 -12.11 -11.77
C MET A 361 12.13 -11.90 -13.25
N ALA A 362 13.15 -12.58 -13.76
CA ALA A 362 13.55 -12.49 -15.16
C ALA A 362 12.44 -13.00 -16.12
N GLU A 363 11.86 -14.17 -15.82
CA GLU A 363 10.74 -14.76 -16.57
C GLU A 363 9.52 -13.81 -16.61
N THR A 364 9.17 -13.24 -15.46
CA THR A 364 8.03 -12.31 -15.34
C THR A 364 8.26 -11.03 -16.16
N GLN A 365 9.47 -10.47 -16.10
CA GLN A 365 9.83 -9.27 -16.88
C GLN A 365 9.87 -9.55 -18.38
N GLU A 366 10.33 -10.73 -18.78
CA GLU A 366 10.30 -11.15 -20.19
C GLU A 366 8.85 -11.30 -20.68
N GLU A 367 7.97 -11.90 -19.89
CA GLU A 367 6.54 -12.00 -20.25
C GLU A 367 5.90 -10.62 -20.41
N TRP A 368 6.18 -9.66 -19.53
CA TRP A 368 5.70 -8.28 -19.69
C TRP A 368 6.27 -7.59 -20.92
N ALA A 369 7.53 -7.86 -21.27
CA ALA A 369 8.19 -7.30 -22.46
C ALA A 369 7.62 -7.82 -23.77
N ARG A 370 7.02 -9.03 -23.79
CA ARG A 370 6.30 -9.57 -24.97
C ARG A 370 5.10 -8.70 -25.34
N GLY A 371 4.53 -7.99 -24.37
CA GLY A 371 3.38 -7.12 -24.59
C GLY A 371 2.08 -7.88 -24.81
N ASP A 372 1.04 -7.11 -25.17
CA ASP A 372 -0.31 -7.63 -25.40
C ASP A 372 -0.38 -8.58 -26.61
N LEU A 373 -1.46 -9.36 -26.67
CA LEU A 373 -1.74 -10.25 -27.80
C LEU A 373 -1.83 -9.44 -29.11
N GLU A 374 -1.42 -10.07 -30.23
CA GLU A 374 -1.62 -9.46 -31.55
C GLU A 374 -3.12 -9.17 -31.80
N PRO A 375 -3.48 -8.08 -32.49
CA PRO A 375 -4.86 -7.79 -32.86
C PRO A 375 -5.50 -8.96 -33.63
N VAL A 376 -6.82 -9.07 -33.50
CA VAL A 376 -7.62 -10.05 -34.29
C VAL A 376 -7.83 -9.53 -35.69
#